data_80034fea75890f35e9bdc4234bbaf4a5
#
_entry.id   80034fea75890f35e9bdc4234bbaf4a5
#
_cell.length_a   1.000
_cell.length_b   1.000
_cell.length_c   1.000
_cell.angle_alpha   90.00
_cell.angle_beta   90.00
_cell.angle_gamma   90.00
#
_symmetry.space_group_name_H-M   'P 1'
#
loop_
_entity.id
_entity.type
_entity.pdbx_description
1 polymer ?
#
loop_
_entity_poly.entity_id
_entity_poly.type
_entity_poly.pdbx_seq_one_letter_code
_entity_poly.pdbx_strand_id
1 'polypeptide(L)'
;MAFLLNTLKFLLWIIRHNEIDTINLYNSITPYIQIATGGNGNMLNFGYWGHNKKTEYMNPMQAQEELSALIGKFGDFQLSHRIIDAGSGFSAPAAQWKSSYDFLDIVCVNINSQQLSTASKALVPLIATTTGFNIINANINNGNVSTADATRQPVTSEMCGNIISLVNATATTLPFADECVDRVVALESAQHFKPLQHFFKESARILKPGGLLIIAMPVMIGSTDGKINWSPFIHQFRKLGILYFSWASEHYTLDSIESSLKSEGIKIEDIQHIGHYVYEPLANYYIQNRKLLKKTIKDNLSSYVQVMSFEIVENIIYRSALKMKNLSQKAIIDYVLIKCEKI
;
A
#
# COMPACT_ATOMS: atom_id res chain seq x y z
N MET A 1 19.28 -16.54 16.87
CA MET A 1 20.00 -15.86 15.77
C MET A 1 19.04 -15.16 14.79
N ALA A 2 18.04 -15.82 14.21
CA ALA A 2 17.06 -15.22 13.32
C ALA A 2 16.27 -14.02 13.93
N PHE A 3 15.91 -14.08 15.21
CA PHE A 3 15.21 -13.00 15.92
C PHE A 3 16.06 -11.73 16.06
N LEU A 4 17.32 -11.87 16.46
CA LEU A 4 18.27 -10.74 16.52
C LEU A 4 18.49 -10.11 15.13
N LEU A 5 18.55 -10.94 14.09
CA LEU A 5 18.69 -10.50 12.71
C LEU A 5 17.45 -9.70 12.23
N ASN A 6 16.24 -10.15 12.59
CA ASN A 6 15.00 -9.45 12.26
C ASN A 6 14.84 -8.14 13.03
N THR A 7 15.25 -8.11 14.30
CA THR A 7 15.26 -6.88 15.10
C THR A 7 16.26 -5.87 14.55
N LEU A 8 17.45 -6.32 14.13
CA LEU A 8 18.45 -5.46 13.49
C LEU A 8 17.94 -4.91 12.14
N LYS A 9 17.32 -5.76 11.33
CA LYS A 9 16.70 -5.33 10.05
C LYS A 9 15.61 -4.28 10.27
N PHE A 10 14.77 -4.46 11.28
CA PHE A 10 13.75 -3.48 11.66
C PHE A 10 14.38 -2.14 12.11
N LEU A 11 15.43 -2.18 12.91
CA LEU A 11 16.16 -0.97 13.33
C LEU A 11 16.83 -0.28 12.14
N LEU A 12 17.43 -1.03 11.22
CA LEU A 12 18.03 -0.49 10.00
C LEU A 12 16.98 0.17 9.11
N TRP A 13 15.81 -0.43 8.99
CA TRP A 13 14.69 0.17 8.25
C TRP A 13 14.26 1.51 8.85
N ILE A 14 14.13 1.62 10.17
CA ILE A 14 13.80 2.87 10.87
C ILE A 14 14.79 4.01 10.51
N ILE A 15 16.06 3.66 10.27
CA ILE A 15 17.11 4.64 10.01
C ILE A 15 17.25 4.97 8.51
N ARG A 16 17.16 3.97 7.65
CA ARG A 16 17.50 4.07 6.22
C ARG A 16 16.30 4.33 5.33
N HIS A 17 15.16 3.67 5.60
CA HIS A 17 13.91 3.74 4.82
C HIS A 17 14.13 3.54 3.31
N ASN A 18 15.06 2.68 2.89
CA ASN A 18 15.27 2.36 1.48
C ASN A 18 14.37 1.19 1.03
N GLU A 19 14.32 0.93 -0.28
CA GLU A 19 13.48 -0.12 -0.86
C GLU A 19 13.80 -1.51 -0.32
N ILE A 20 15.09 -1.85 -0.12
CA ILE A 20 15.51 -3.15 0.42
C ILE A 20 15.06 -3.30 1.88
N ASP A 21 15.19 -2.25 2.67
CA ASP A 21 14.75 -2.26 4.07
C ASP A 21 13.22 -2.33 4.16
N THR A 22 12.49 -1.72 3.22
CA THR A 22 11.04 -1.86 3.10
C THR A 22 10.64 -3.31 2.78
N ILE A 23 11.30 -3.97 1.82
CA ILE A 23 11.07 -5.40 1.52
C ILE A 23 11.32 -6.25 2.77
N ASN A 24 12.43 -6.02 3.48
CA ASN A 24 12.77 -6.75 4.70
C ASN A 24 11.75 -6.55 5.82
N LEU A 25 11.24 -5.32 5.97
CA LEU A 25 10.19 -4.99 6.93
C LEU A 25 8.94 -5.83 6.62
N TYR A 26 8.40 -5.70 5.41
CA TYR A 26 7.18 -6.41 5.02
C TYR A 26 7.34 -7.93 5.13
N ASN A 27 8.47 -8.50 4.72
CA ASN A 27 8.73 -9.93 4.91
C ASN A 27 8.71 -10.35 6.40
N SER A 28 9.08 -9.44 7.30
CA SER A 28 9.10 -9.70 8.74
C SER A 28 7.75 -9.51 9.42
N ILE A 29 6.98 -8.49 9.04
CA ILE A 29 5.73 -8.11 9.73
C ILE A 29 4.47 -8.73 9.09
N THR A 30 4.51 -9.07 7.81
CA THR A 30 3.34 -9.62 7.09
C THR A 30 2.64 -10.78 7.80
N PRO A 31 3.35 -11.80 8.34
CA PRO A 31 2.67 -12.88 9.06
C PRO A 31 1.87 -12.38 10.27
N TYR A 32 2.35 -11.36 10.95
CA TYR A 32 1.65 -10.77 12.10
C TYR A 32 0.44 -9.94 11.67
N ILE A 33 0.56 -9.19 10.57
CA ILE A 33 -0.57 -8.42 10.02
C ILE A 33 -1.66 -9.38 9.55
N GLN A 34 -1.33 -10.42 8.81
CA GLN A 34 -2.30 -11.41 8.32
C GLN A 34 -3.05 -12.07 9.48
N ILE A 35 -2.36 -12.46 10.55
CA ILE A 35 -2.99 -13.05 11.72
C ILE A 35 -3.87 -12.02 12.43
N ALA A 36 -3.43 -10.77 12.56
CA ALA A 36 -4.19 -9.70 13.23
C ALA A 36 -5.49 -9.33 12.49
N THR A 37 -5.54 -9.55 11.18
CA THR A 37 -6.71 -9.28 10.33
C THR A 37 -7.62 -10.50 10.13
N GLY A 38 -7.40 -11.60 10.82
CA GLY A 38 -8.27 -12.79 10.76
C GLY A 38 -7.67 -14.02 10.09
N GLY A 39 -6.38 -14.01 9.82
CA GLY A 39 -5.59 -15.22 9.58
C GLY A 39 -5.36 -15.61 8.11
N ASN A 40 -6.18 -15.18 7.17
CA ASN A 40 -6.05 -15.59 5.76
C ASN A 40 -6.18 -14.43 4.76
N GLY A 41 -6.26 -13.18 5.22
CA GLY A 41 -6.38 -12.02 4.35
C GLY A 41 -5.07 -11.74 3.60
N ASN A 42 -5.16 -11.66 2.27
CA ASN A 42 -4.04 -11.24 1.42
C ASN A 42 -4.01 -9.70 1.21
N MET A 43 -4.86 -8.95 1.90
CA MET A 43 -4.84 -7.50 1.90
C MET A 43 -3.95 -6.99 3.03
N LEU A 44 -3.10 -6.01 2.75
CA LEU A 44 -2.19 -5.38 3.72
C LEU A 44 -2.58 -3.94 4.03
N ASN A 45 -3.56 -3.40 3.31
CA ASN A 45 -4.06 -2.04 3.49
C ASN A 45 -4.90 -1.89 4.77
N PHE A 46 -5.03 -0.67 5.24
CA PHE A 46 -6.05 -0.31 6.23
C PHE A 46 -7.46 -0.60 5.69
N GLY A 47 -8.45 -0.57 6.58
CA GLY A 47 -9.84 -0.73 6.22
C GLY A 47 -10.58 0.61 6.18
N TYR A 48 -11.68 0.65 5.42
CA TYR A 48 -12.64 1.75 5.44
C TYR A 48 -13.96 1.25 6.03
N TRP A 49 -14.35 1.78 7.18
CA TRP A 49 -15.57 1.35 7.88
C TRP A 49 -16.82 2.14 7.48
N GLY A 50 -16.72 3.11 6.56
CA GLY A 50 -17.86 3.82 6.00
C GLY A 50 -18.73 4.59 6.99
N HIS A 51 -19.82 5.18 6.46
CA HIS A 51 -20.77 5.99 7.22
C HIS A 51 -21.99 5.23 7.78
N ASN A 52 -22.19 3.96 7.42
CA ASN A 52 -23.44 3.25 7.68
C ASN A 52 -23.40 2.45 8.97
N LYS A 53 -24.51 2.40 9.72
CA LYS A 53 -24.68 1.54 10.91
C LYS A 53 -24.41 0.06 10.69
N LYS A 54 -24.47 -0.43 9.44
CA LYS A 54 -24.08 -1.80 9.07
C LYS A 54 -22.58 -2.07 9.25
N THR A 55 -21.75 -1.02 9.29
CA THR A 55 -20.31 -1.12 9.42
C THR A 55 -19.82 -1.29 10.86
N GLU A 56 -20.70 -1.13 11.85
CA GLU A 56 -20.38 -1.28 13.28
C GLU A 56 -19.92 -2.71 13.65
N TYR A 57 -20.27 -3.70 12.82
CA TYR A 57 -19.94 -5.12 13.00
C TYR A 57 -18.90 -5.64 11.98
N MET A 58 -18.32 -4.77 11.14
CA MET A 58 -17.33 -5.20 10.16
C MET A 58 -16.03 -5.61 10.85
N ASN A 59 -15.47 -6.72 10.38
CA ASN A 59 -14.11 -7.09 10.74
C ASN A 59 -13.10 -6.35 9.84
N PRO A 60 -11.81 -6.32 10.19
CA PRO A 60 -10.79 -5.61 9.40
C PRO A 60 -10.70 -6.07 7.95
N MET A 61 -10.90 -7.35 7.66
CA MET A 61 -10.86 -7.89 6.29
C MET A 61 -11.99 -7.30 5.42
N GLN A 62 -13.21 -7.27 5.95
CA GLN A 62 -14.34 -6.64 5.27
C GLN A 62 -14.10 -5.14 5.04
N ALA A 63 -13.52 -4.45 6.02
CA ALA A 63 -13.20 -3.05 5.88
C ALA A 63 -12.08 -2.79 4.85
N GLN A 64 -11.12 -3.70 4.71
CA GLN A 64 -10.10 -3.68 3.66
C GLN A 64 -10.71 -3.84 2.27
N GLU A 65 -11.67 -4.77 2.13
CA GLU A 65 -12.45 -4.96 0.90
C GLU A 65 -13.27 -3.71 0.55
N GLU A 66 -13.89 -3.06 1.54
CA GLU A 66 -14.62 -1.81 1.35
C GLU A 66 -13.70 -0.64 0.89
N LEU A 67 -12.49 -0.53 1.44
CA LEU A 67 -11.53 0.46 0.97
C LEU A 67 -11.15 0.20 -0.49
N SER A 68 -10.86 -1.06 -0.83
CA SER A 68 -10.55 -1.46 -2.21
C SER A 68 -11.70 -1.14 -3.17
N ALA A 69 -12.95 -1.43 -2.78
CA ALA A 69 -14.14 -1.08 -3.57
C ALA A 69 -14.32 0.44 -3.73
N LEU A 70 -14.06 1.21 -2.65
CA LEU A 70 -14.10 2.67 -2.68
C LEU A 70 -13.07 3.24 -3.67
N ILE A 71 -11.86 2.70 -3.71
CA ILE A 71 -10.80 3.07 -4.67
C ILE A 71 -11.27 2.86 -6.10
N GLY A 72 -11.88 1.71 -6.42
CA GLY A 72 -12.40 1.43 -7.75
C GLY A 72 -13.47 2.42 -8.21
N LYS A 73 -14.36 2.81 -7.30
CA LYS A 73 -15.39 3.83 -7.55
C LYS A 73 -14.77 5.23 -7.70
N PHE A 74 -13.88 5.60 -6.79
CA PHE A 74 -13.22 6.90 -6.78
C PHE A 74 -12.33 7.10 -8.01
N GLY A 75 -11.71 6.04 -8.52
CA GLY A 75 -10.88 6.04 -9.72
C GLY A 75 -11.64 5.86 -11.04
N ASP A 76 -12.98 5.80 -11.01
CA ASP A 76 -13.82 5.62 -12.21
C ASP A 76 -13.37 4.40 -13.04
N PHE A 77 -13.14 3.23 -12.39
CA PHE A 77 -12.63 2.05 -13.05
C PHE A 77 -13.56 1.50 -14.14
N GLN A 78 -14.86 1.74 -14.02
CA GLN A 78 -15.85 1.39 -15.05
C GLN A 78 -15.59 2.10 -16.41
N LEU A 79 -14.79 3.18 -16.42
CA LEU A 79 -14.42 3.94 -17.63
C LEU A 79 -12.99 3.62 -18.12
N SER A 80 -12.40 2.54 -17.61
CA SER A 80 -10.98 2.22 -17.87
C SER A 80 -10.85 0.87 -18.55
N HIS A 81 -9.75 0.66 -19.28
CA HIS A 81 -9.39 -0.62 -19.86
C HIS A 81 -8.15 -1.20 -19.23
N ARG A 82 -7.14 -0.38 -18.96
CA ARG A 82 -5.86 -0.82 -18.39
C ARG A 82 -5.47 -0.01 -17.16
N ILE A 83 -5.16 -0.73 -16.09
CA ILE A 83 -4.80 -0.17 -14.78
C ILE A 83 -3.45 -0.72 -14.34
N ILE A 84 -2.60 0.12 -13.77
CA ILE A 84 -1.41 -0.30 -13.02
C ILE A 84 -1.68 -0.16 -11.52
N ASP A 85 -1.51 -1.24 -10.77
CA ASP A 85 -1.49 -1.27 -9.32
C ASP A 85 -0.01 -1.21 -8.86
N ALA A 86 0.45 -0.02 -8.51
CA ALA A 86 1.82 0.26 -8.12
C ALA A 86 2.05 -0.03 -6.63
N GLY A 87 2.89 -1.03 -6.33
CA GLY A 87 3.08 -1.53 -4.97
C GLY A 87 1.96 -2.48 -4.54
N SER A 88 1.54 -3.37 -5.42
CA SER A 88 0.36 -4.24 -5.30
C SER A 88 0.36 -5.23 -4.13
N GLY A 89 1.46 -5.35 -3.38
CA GLY A 89 1.57 -6.32 -2.29
C GLY A 89 1.29 -7.75 -2.74
N PHE A 90 0.27 -8.38 -2.17
CA PHE A 90 -0.23 -9.71 -2.58
C PHE A 90 -1.28 -9.64 -3.69
N SER A 91 -1.50 -8.49 -4.31
CA SER A 91 -2.44 -8.26 -5.41
C SER A 91 -3.90 -8.64 -5.11
N ALA A 92 -4.30 -8.68 -3.82
CA ALA A 92 -5.67 -9.00 -3.43
C ALA A 92 -6.67 -7.89 -3.82
N PRO A 93 -6.37 -6.58 -3.70
CA PRO A 93 -7.20 -5.53 -4.26
C PRO A 93 -7.42 -5.69 -5.77
N ALA A 94 -6.36 -6.02 -6.54
CA ALA A 94 -6.47 -6.24 -7.97
C ALA A 94 -7.41 -7.42 -8.31
N ALA A 95 -7.38 -8.50 -7.53
CA ALA A 95 -8.31 -9.61 -7.68
C ALA A 95 -9.76 -9.18 -7.46
N GLN A 96 -10.00 -8.36 -6.44
CA GLN A 96 -11.34 -7.81 -6.16
C GLN A 96 -11.81 -6.87 -7.27
N TRP A 97 -10.93 -5.95 -7.74
CA TRP A 97 -11.27 -5.06 -8.86
C TRP A 97 -11.58 -5.84 -10.13
N LYS A 98 -10.80 -6.90 -10.41
CA LYS A 98 -11.05 -7.76 -11.55
C LYS A 98 -12.42 -8.46 -11.47
N SER A 99 -12.82 -8.90 -10.28
CA SER A 99 -14.14 -9.51 -10.06
C SER A 99 -15.29 -8.50 -10.20
N SER A 100 -15.03 -7.21 -9.91
CA SER A 100 -16.04 -6.16 -9.99
C SER A 100 -16.12 -5.50 -11.38
N TYR A 101 -15.01 -5.54 -12.13
CA TYR A 101 -14.82 -4.92 -13.44
C TYR A 101 -14.13 -5.95 -14.35
N ASP A 102 -14.88 -6.90 -14.87
CA ASP A 102 -14.36 -8.08 -15.59
C ASP A 102 -13.58 -7.76 -16.88
N PHE A 103 -13.86 -6.60 -17.49
CA PHE A 103 -13.19 -6.13 -18.70
C PHE A 103 -11.81 -5.50 -18.46
N LEU A 104 -11.39 -5.25 -17.20
CA LEU A 104 -10.12 -4.59 -16.90
C LEU A 104 -8.91 -5.48 -17.15
N ASP A 105 -7.88 -4.91 -17.76
CA ASP A 105 -6.51 -5.38 -17.69
C ASP A 105 -5.82 -4.74 -16.49
N ILE A 106 -5.35 -5.53 -15.55
CA ILE A 106 -4.69 -5.04 -14.35
C ILE A 106 -3.24 -5.53 -14.31
N VAL A 107 -2.30 -4.60 -14.24
CA VAL A 107 -0.88 -4.91 -14.09
C VAL A 107 -0.45 -4.58 -12.67
N CYS A 108 -0.17 -5.61 -11.89
CA CYS A 108 0.32 -5.52 -10.52
C CYS A 108 1.83 -5.38 -10.51
N VAL A 109 2.33 -4.21 -10.10
CA VAL A 109 3.77 -3.93 -9.98
C VAL A 109 4.16 -4.00 -8.51
N ASN A 110 5.18 -4.79 -8.19
CA ASN A 110 5.71 -4.84 -6.83
C ASN A 110 7.22 -5.12 -6.85
N ILE A 111 7.95 -4.44 -5.99
CA ILE A 111 9.39 -4.64 -5.81
C ILE A 111 9.70 -5.94 -5.05
N ASN A 112 8.76 -6.43 -4.23
CA ASN A 112 8.91 -7.64 -3.44
C ASN A 112 8.48 -8.89 -4.22
N SER A 113 9.45 -9.60 -4.80
CA SER A 113 9.21 -10.83 -5.59
C SER A 113 8.56 -11.95 -4.77
N GLN A 114 8.78 -12.02 -3.45
CA GLN A 114 8.16 -13.04 -2.59
C GLN A 114 6.65 -12.79 -2.45
N GLN A 115 6.23 -11.52 -2.33
CA GLN A 115 4.82 -11.17 -2.33
C GLN A 115 4.17 -11.50 -3.66
N LEU A 116 4.81 -11.19 -4.79
CA LEU A 116 4.31 -11.56 -6.12
C LEU A 116 4.22 -13.08 -6.32
N SER A 117 5.19 -13.85 -5.82
CA SER A 117 5.12 -15.32 -5.85
C SER A 117 3.92 -15.85 -5.05
N THR A 118 3.61 -15.24 -3.90
CA THR A 118 2.43 -15.60 -3.12
C THR A 118 1.14 -15.18 -3.84
N ALA A 119 1.10 -13.97 -4.41
CA ALA A 119 0.00 -13.47 -5.23
C ALA A 119 -0.30 -14.42 -6.40
N SER A 120 0.73 -14.85 -7.13
CA SER A 120 0.59 -15.80 -8.23
C SER A 120 -0.15 -17.08 -7.82
N LYS A 121 0.22 -17.66 -6.67
CA LYS A 121 -0.44 -18.88 -6.15
C LYS A 121 -1.89 -18.62 -5.73
N ALA A 122 -2.18 -17.46 -5.15
CA ALA A 122 -3.52 -17.08 -4.71
C ALA A 122 -4.47 -16.76 -5.89
N LEU A 123 -3.93 -16.26 -6.99
CA LEU A 123 -4.69 -15.89 -8.18
C LEU A 123 -5.01 -17.08 -9.09
N VAL A 124 -4.25 -18.19 -9.02
CA VAL A 124 -4.46 -19.40 -9.85
C VAL A 124 -5.92 -19.91 -9.87
N PRO A 125 -6.66 -20.00 -8.75
CA PRO A 125 -8.05 -20.46 -8.77
C PRO A 125 -9.00 -19.52 -9.54
N LEU A 126 -8.74 -18.21 -9.51
CA LEU A 126 -9.52 -17.20 -10.24
C LEU A 126 -9.28 -17.27 -11.76
N ILE A 127 -8.12 -17.78 -12.17
CA ILE A 127 -7.67 -17.90 -13.57
C ILE A 127 -8.27 -19.12 -14.24
N ALA A 128 -8.49 -20.20 -13.50
CA ALA A 128 -9.10 -21.41 -14.02
C ALA A 128 -10.52 -21.16 -14.59
N THR A 129 -11.11 -20.00 -14.27
CA THR A 129 -12.43 -19.57 -14.77
C THR A 129 -12.35 -18.50 -15.86
N THR A 130 -11.15 -17.92 -16.12
CA THR A 130 -10.94 -16.87 -17.13
C THR A 130 -9.71 -17.16 -17.98
N THR A 131 -9.85 -17.08 -19.30
CA THR A 131 -8.78 -17.35 -20.27
C THR A 131 -7.72 -16.24 -20.26
N GLY A 132 -6.51 -16.56 -19.84
CA GLY A 132 -5.32 -15.76 -20.07
C GLY A 132 -4.61 -15.26 -18.79
N PHE A 133 -3.46 -15.86 -18.49
CA PHE A 133 -2.55 -15.42 -17.45
C PHE A 133 -1.14 -15.34 -17.98
N ASN A 134 -0.50 -14.19 -17.84
CA ASN A 134 0.92 -14.05 -18.15
C ASN A 134 1.67 -13.51 -16.93
N ILE A 135 2.63 -14.29 -16.40
CA ILE A 135 3.60 -13.80 -15.41
C ILE A 135 4.80 -13.29 -16.20
N ILE A 136 4.95 -11.98 -16.27
CA ILE A 136 6.15 -11.37 -16.81
C ILE A 136 7.09 -11.09 -15.63
N ASN A 137 8.11 -11.93 -15.47
CA ASN A 137 9.18 -11.67 -14.51
C ASN A 137 10.21 -10.74 -15.14
N ALA A 138 9.97 -9.43 -15.11
CA ALA A 138 11.00 -8.46 -15.43
C ALA A 138 11.82 -8.19 -14.14
N ASN A 139 12.97 -8.85 -14.00
CA ASN A 139 13.96 -8.56 -12.95
C ASN A 139 14.80 -7.36 -13.37
N ILE A 140 14.52 -6.18 -12.82
CA ILE A 140 15.38 -5.00 -12.95
C ILE A 140 16.19 -4.88 -11.67
N ASN A 141 17.30 -5.62 -11.57
CA ASN A 141 18.29 -5.43 -10.51
C ASN A 141 19.33 -4.41 -10.98
N ASN A 142 19.46 -3.31 -10.22
CA ASN A 142 20.62 -2.39 -10.18
C ASN A 142 21.17 -1.92 -11.54
N GLY A 143 20.39 -1.21 -12.35
CA GLY A 143 20.92 -0.43 -13.47
C GLY A 143 21.54 -1.21 -14.63
N ASN A 144 21.71 -2.51 -14.52
CA ASN A 144 22.15 -3.39 -15.60
C ASN A 144 21.04 -4.37 -15.96
N VAL A 145 20.38 -4.11 -17.05
CA VAL A 145 19.50 -5.07 -17.71
C VAL A 145 20.37 -6.20 -18.24
N SER A 146 20.51 -7.29 -17.50
CA SER A 146 21.08 -8.51 -18.09
C SER A 146 20.05 -9.06 -19.07
N THR A 147 20.37 -8.93 -20.34
CA THR A 147 19.62 -9.40 -21.51
C THR A 147 19.80 -10.91 -21.72
N ALA A 148 19.48 -11.72 -20.70
CA ALA A 148 19.32 -13.15 -20.93
C ALA A 148 17.81 -13.44 -20.89
N ASP A 149 17.21 -13.66 -22.06
CA ASP A 149 15.85 -14.10 -22.33
C ASP A 149 14.67 -13.18 -21.96
N ALA A 150 14.84 -11.88 -22.07
CA ALA A 150 13.68 -11.02 -22.28
C ALA A 150 13.66 -10.61 -23.75
N THR A 151 12.93 -11.30 -24.56
CA THR A 151 12.42 -10.69 -25.80
C THR A 151 11.67 -9.45 -25.35
N ARG A 152 12.32 -8.28 -25.52
CA ARG A 152 11.70 -6.97 -25.41
C ARG A 152 10.63 -6.88 -26.48
N GLN A 153 9.50 -7.49 -26.23
CA GLN A 153 8.28 -6.98 -26.85
C GLN A 153 7.76 -5.92 -25.87
N PRO A 154 7.70 -4.64 -26.26
CA PRO A 154 6.88 -3.69 -25.55
C PRO A 154 5.52 -4.37 -25.40
N VAL A 155 4.88 -4.26 -24.22
CA VAL A 155 3.51 -4.74 -24.04
C VAL A 155 2.70 -4.03 -25.12
N THR A 156 2.58 -4.68 -26.28
CA THR A 156 1.94 -4.11 -27.46
C THR A 156 0.44 -4.05 -27.19
N SER A 157 -0.24 -3.12 -27.82
CA SER A 157 -1.69 -2.90 -27.76
C SER A 157 -2.55 -4.14 -28.06
N GLU A 158 -1.95 -5.25 -28.48
CA GLU A 158 -2.65 -6.48 -28.89
C GLU A 158 -2.86 -7.50 -27.77
N MET A 159 -2.34 -7.28 -26.55
CA MET A 159 -2.67 -8.10 -25.39
C MET A 159 -3.94 -7.57 -24.70
N CYS A 160 -5.00 -7.29 -25.45
CA CYS A 160 -6.33 -7.00 -24.93
C CYS A 160 -7.02 -8.31 -24.54
N GLY A 161 -7.03 -8.64 -23.27
CA GLY A 161 -7.83 -9.74 -22.74
C GLY A 161 -7.76 -9.78 -21.22
N ASN A 162 -8.81 -9.39 -20.55
CA ASN A 162 -9.25 -9.75 -19.18
C ASN A 162 -8.20 -10.34 -18.20
N ILE A 163 -7.00 -9.75 -18.08
CA ILE A 163 -5.81 -10.36 -17.47
C ILE A 163 -5.39 -9.60 -16.20
N ILE A 164 -4.92 -10.36 -15.20
CA ILE A 164 -4.06 -9.81 -14.14
C ILE A 164 -2.63 -10.24 -14.45
N SER A 165 -1.73 -9.27 -14.64
CA SER A 165 -0.31 -9.50 -14.85
C SER A 165 0.50 -9.11 -13.63
N LEU A 166 1.55 -9.86 -13.28
CA LEU A 166 2.43 -9.59 -12.16
C LEU A 166 3.81 -9.18 -12.68
N VAL A 167 4.31 -8.01 -12.28
CA VAL A 167 5.58 -7.45 -12.72
C VAL A 167 6.46 -7.12 -11.52
N ASN A 168 7.66 -7.70 -11.45
CA ASN A 168 8.64 -7.37 -10.43
C ASN A 168 9.47 -6.16 -10.87
N ALA A 169 9.10 -4.98 -10.40
CA ALA A 169 9.77 -3.71 -10.70
C ALA A 169 9.55 -2.69 -9.58
N THR A 170 10.38 -1.64 -9.55
CA THR A 170 10.15 -0.48 -8.71
C THR A 170 9.14 0.47 -9.35
N ALA A 171 8.30 1.10 -8.52
CA ALA A 171 7.35 2.11 -8.98
C ALA A 171 8.01 3.43 -9.41
N THR A 172 9.28 3.63 -9.06
CA THR A 172 10.07 4.80 -9.42
C THR A 172 10.76 4.69 -10.79
N THR A 173 10.64 3.51 -11.44
CA THR A 173 11.11 3.24 -12.80
C THR A 173 10.27 2.13 -13.39
N LEU A 174 9.18 2.50 -14.06
CA LEU A 174 8.18 1.56 -14.55
C LEU A 174 8.55 1.05 -15.96
N PRO A 175 8.52 -0.30 -16.19
CA PRO A 175 8.94 -0.89 -17.47
C PRO A 175 7.83 -0.85 -18.53
N PHE A 176 7.14 0.29 -18.67
CA PHE A 176 6.04 0.45 -19.62
C PHE A 176 6.34 1.58 -20.61
N ALA A 177 5.70 1.54 -21.77
CA ALA A 177 5.74 2.61 -22.74
C ALA A 177 5.03 3.86 -22.24
N ASP A 178 5.32 5.00 -22.86
CA ASP A 178 4.60 6.24 -22.61
C ASP A 178 3.14 6.10 -23.02
N GLU A 179 2.24 6.77 -22.31
CA GLU A 179 0.82 6.93 -22.66
C GLU A 179 0.08 5.60 -22.93
N CYS A 180 0.37 4.55 -22.16
CA CYS A 180 -0.14 3.20 -22.43
C CYS A 180 -1.24 2.73 -21.45
N VAL A 181 -1.54 3.51 -20.38
CA VAL A 181 -2.52 3.11 -19.35
C VAL A 181 -3.54 4.21 -19.05
N ASP A 182 -4.73 3.80 -18.62
CA ASP A 182 -5.82 4.71 -18.27
C ASP A 182 -5.75 5.15 -16.80
N ARG A 183 -5.25 4.26 -15.92
CA ARG A 183 -5.15 4.51 -14.47
C ARG A 183 -3.82 3.99 -13.92
N VAL A 184 -3.28 4.75 -12.98
CA VAL A 184 -2.23 4.29 -12.05
C VAL A 184 -2.80 4.39 -10.65
N VAL A 185 -2.70 3.32 -9.87
CA VAL A 185 -3.20 3.24 -8.50
C VAL A 185 -2.05 2.98 -7.55
N ALA A 186 -2.01 3.69 -6.44
CA ALA A 186 -1.09 3.46 -5.34
C ALA A 186 -1.89 3.36 -4.03
N LEU A 187 -2.32 2.14 -3.69
CA LEU A 187 -3.06 1.86 -2.45
C LEU A 187 -2.07 1.54 -1.33
N GLU A 188 -1.85 2.50 -0.44
CA GLU A 188 -0.92 2.41 0.70
C GLU A 188 0.51 2.00 0.32
N SER A 189 0.94 2.43 -0.84
CA SER A 189 2.27 2.11 -1.38
C SER A 189 3.10 3.36 -1.65
N ALA A 190 2.46 4.46 -2.08
CA ALA A 190 3.16 5.70 -2.45
C ALA A 190 4.04 6.28 -1.34
N GLN A 191 3.64 6.13 -0.07
CA GLN A 191 4.43 6.56 1.08
C GLN A 191 5.78 5.86 1.23
N HIS A 192 6.01 4.76 0.51
CA HIS A 192 7.26 4.00 0.51
C HIS A 192 8.14 4.28 -0.71
N PHE A 193 7.63 4.97 -1.71
CA PHE A 193 8.38 5.24 -2.94
C PHE A 193 9.36 6.39 -2.74
N LYS A 194 10.64 6.16 -3.07
CA LYS A 194 11.71 7.11 -2.84
C LYS A 194 12.59 7.30 -4.07
N PRO A 195 12.69 8.53 -4.56
CA PRO A 195 11.89 9.70 -4.18
C PRO A 195 10.46 9.58 -4.73
N LEU A 196 9.46 10.08 -3.98
CA LEU A 196 8.06 10.07 -4.40
C LEU A 196 7.83 10.80 -5.73
N GLN A 197 8.60 11.86 -5.98
CA GLN A 197 8.55 12.60 -7.24
C GLN A 197 8.88 11.72 -8.45
N HIS A 198 9.79 10.74 -8.34
CA HIS A 198 10.06 9.82 -9.44
C HIS A 198 8.86 8.93 -9.77
N PHE A 199 8.10 8.52 -8.76
CA PHE A 199 6.84 7.80 -8.99
C PHE A 199 5.82 8.69 -9.71
N PHE A 200 5.69 9.96 -9.36
CA PHE A 200 4.79 10.88 -10.05
C PHE A 200 5.22 11.13 -11.49
N LYS A 201 6.53 11.30 -11.73
CA LYS A 201 7.09 11.43 -13.07
C LYS A 201 6.81 10.20 -13.93
N GLU A 202 7.04 9.00 -13.41
CA GLU A 202 6.73 7.76 -14.12
C GLU A 202 5.23 7.59 -14.36
N SER A 203 4.39 7.93 -13.37
CA SER A 203 2.92 7.93 -13.53
C SER A 203 2.48 8.89 -14.62
N ALA A 204 3.02 10.12 -14.66
CA ALA A 204 2.73 11.09 -15.71
C ALA A 204 3.16 10.58 -17.09
N ARG A 205 4.31 9.91 -17.18
CA ARG A 205 4.83 9.38 -18.43
C ARG A 205 3.94 8.29 -19.03
N ILE A 206 3.52 7.31 -18.19
CA ILE A 206 2.79 6.13 -18.66
C ILE A 206 1.28 6.34 -18.79
N LEU A 207 0.71 7.32 -18.07
CA LEU A 207 -0.70 7.68 -18.22
C LEU A 207 -0.97 8.30 -19.58
N LYS A 208 -2.06 7.92 -20.22
CA LYS A 208 -2.62 8.60 -21.38
C LYS A 208 -3.03 10.03 -20.99
N PRO A 209 -3.11 10.98 -21.94
CA PRO A 209 -3.74 12.27 -21.69
C PRO A 209 -5.15 12.09 -21.11
N GLY A 210 -5.48 12.80 -20.02
CA GLY A 210 -6.73 12.62 -19.27
C GLY A 210 -6.78 11.33 -18.42
N GLY A 211 -5.70 10.57 -18.36
CA GLY A 211 -5.57 9.40 -17.47
C GLY A 211 -5.45 9.81 -16.01
N LEU A 212 -5.90 8.93 -15.09
CA LEU A 212 -5.97 9.27 -13.68
C LEU A 212 -4.92 8.54 -12.85
N LEU A 213 -4.28 9.26 -11.95
CA LEU A 213 -3.49 8.75 -10.85
C LEU A 213 -4.34 8.76 -9.57
N ILE A 214 -4.52 7.59 -8.96
CA ILE A 214 -5.29 7.42 -7.73
C ILE A 214 -4.34 7.02 -6.60
N ILE A 215 -4.30 7.83 -5.55
CA ILE A 215 -3.43 7.61 -4.39
C ILE A 215 -4.30 7.46 -3.14
N ALA A 216 -4.04 6.42 -2.36
CA ALA A 216 -4.62 6.23 -1.05
C ALA A 216 -3.49 6.07 -0.04
N MET A 217 -3.34 7.02 0.88
CA MET A 217 -2.21 7.01 1.81
C MET A 217 -2.46 7.82 3.09
N PRO A 218 -1.74 7.48 4.17
CA PRO A 218 -1.66 8.33 5.34
C PRO A 218 -0.88 9.61 5.06
N VAL A 219 -1.37 10.74 5.58
CA VAL A 219 -0.70 12.05 5.50
C VAL A 219 -0.64 12.73 6.86
N MET A 220 0.30 13.65 7.01
CA MET A 220 0.31 14.59 8.11
C MET A 220 -0.45 15.85 7.74
N ILE A 221 -1.32 16.28 8.63
CA ILE A 221 -1.96 17.60 8.50
C ILE A 221 -0.93 18.63 8.98
N GLY A 222 -0.50 19.50 8.07
CA GLY A 222 0.45 20.58 8.37
C GLY A 222 -0.09 21.47 9.48
N SER A 223 0.66 21.69 10.54
CA SER A 223 0.33 22.76 11.46
C SER A 223 0.74 24.08 10.83
N THR A 224 -0.19 25.00 10.66
CA THR A 224 0.02 26.41 10.29
C THR A 224 0.81 27.21 11.33
N ASP A 225 1.24 26.60 12.42
CA ASP A 225 2.02 27.24 13.46
C ASP A 225 3.50 27.37 13.05
N GLY A 226 3.73 28.39 12.25
CA GLY A 226 5.07 28.85 11.88
C GLY A 226 5.81 29.49 13.04
N LYS A 227 6.25 28.71 14.01
CA LYS A 227 7.35 29.14 14.93
C LYS A 227 7.78 27.94 15.77
N ILE A 228 8.90 27.34 15.42
CA ILE A 228 9.97 26.88 16.31
C ILE A 228 11.04 26.21 15.44
N ASN A 229 12.25 26.78 15.44
CA ASN A 229 13.47 26.25 14.78
C ASN A 229 14.02 24.99 15.49
N TRP A 230 13.18 23.95 15.61
CA TRP A 230 13.66 22.67 16.07
C TRP A 230 13.97 21.80 14.85
N SER A 231 14.98 20.93 14.95
CA SER A 231 15.25 19.95 13.91
C SER A 231 13.92 19.28 13.50
N PRO A 232 13.63 19.15 12.18
CA PRO A 232 12.38 18.50 11.69
C PRO A 232 12.12 17.13 12.34
N PHE A 233 13.18 16.39 12.63
CA PHE A 233 13.15 15.11 13.35
C PHE A 233 12.52 15.23 14.74
N ILE A 234 13.02 16.17 15.57
CA ILE A 234 12.53 16.34 16.97
C ILE A 234 11.07 16.77 16.98
N HIS A 235 10.68 17.63 16.04
CA HIS A 235 9.30 18.09 15.91
C HIS A 235 8.33 16.96 15.56
N GLN A 236 8.67 16.16 14.52
CA GLN A 236 7.87 15.01 14.11
C GLN A 236 7.84 13.91 15.17
N PHE A 237 8.97 13.58 15.78
CA PHE A 237 9.04 12.62 16.88
C PHE A 237 8.15 13.02 18.07
N ARG A 238 8.18 14.30 18.46
CA ARG A 238 7.34 14.82 19.54
C ARG A 238 5.85 14.71 19.21
N LYS A 239 5.42 14.95 17.96
CA LYS A 239 4.04 14.82 17.51
C LYS A 239 3.60 13.36 17.40
N LEU A 240 4.37 12.55 16.71
CA LEU A 240 4.02 11.18 16.36
C LEU A 240 4.32 10.17 17.47
N GLY A 241 5.34 10.43 18.32
CA GLY A 241 5.75 9.48 19.35
C GLY A 241 6.12 8.13 18.76
N ILE A 242 5.48 7.03 19.26
CA ILE A 242 5.75 5.68 18.77
C ILE A 242 5.46 5.50 17.27
N LEU A 243 4.53 6.27 16.70
CA LEU A 243 4.21 6.17 15.27
C LEU A 243 5.34 6.65 14.39
N TYR A 244 6.22 7.51 14.86
CA TYR A 244 7.39 7.91 14.12
C TYR A 244 8.24 6.71 13.67
N PHE A 245 8.28 5.68 14.51
CA PHE A 245 9.02 4.44 14.25
C PHE A 245 8.17 3.31 13.68
N SER A 246 6.90 3.25 14.04
CA SER A 246 6.02 2.16 13.62
C SER A 246 5.20 2.47 12.37
N TRP A 247 5.10 3.73 12.02
CA TRP A 247 4.45 4.17 10.80
C TRP A 247 5.43 4.14 9.64
N ALA A 248 5.27 3.15 8.81
CA ALA A 248 6.15 2.86 7.68
C ALA A 248 5.97 3.86 6.53
N SER A 249 6.06 5.16 6.79
CA SER A 249 5.88 6.21 5.78
C SER A 249 6.82 7.38 5.98
N GLU A 250 6.98 8.19 4.94
CA GLU A 250 7.81 9.40 4.95
C GLU A 250 7.15 10.61 5.62
N HIS A 251 5.94 10.47 6.16
CA HIS A 251 5.20 11.56 6.80
C HIS A 251 4.93 12.75 5.87
N TYR A 252 4.52 12.48 4.64
CA TYR A 252 4.16 13.52 3.67
C TYR A 252 2.99 14.38 4.13
N THR A 253 3.02 15.66 3.76
CA THR A 253 1.88 16.59 3.85
C THR A 253 1.19 16.72 2.49
N LEU A 254 -0.08 17.11 2.48
CA LEU A 254 -0.79 17.36 1.21
C LEU A 254 -0.09 18.42 0.37
N ASP A 255 0.39 19.51 0.97
CA ASP A 255 1.11 20.59 0.25
C ASP A 255 2.37 20.04 -0.45
N SER A 256 3.10 19.12 0.20
CA SER A 256 4.29 18.51 -0.41
C SER A 256 3.95 17.57 -1.57
N ILE A 257 2.83 16.85 -1.45
CA ILE A 257 2.31 15.97 -2.52
C ILE A 257 1.84 16.81 -3.69
N GLU A 258 1.02 17.83 -3.45
CA GLU A 258 0.50 18.73 -4.47
C GLU A 258 1.60 19.43 -5.26
N SER A 259 2.60 19.96 -4.55
CA SER A 259 3.76 20.61 -5.19
C SER A 259 4.51 19.64 -6.11
N SER A 260 4.70 18.38 -5.66
CA SER A 260 5.39 17.36 -6.44
C SER A 260 4.57 16.89 -7.64
N LEU A 261 3.26 16.74 -7.52
CA LEU A 261 2.37 16.37 -8.62
C LEU A 261 2.36 17.47 -9.71
N LYS A 262 2.22 18.72 -9.27
CA LYS A 262 2.20 19.88 -10.18
C LYS A 262 3.48 20.01 -10.99
N SER A 263 4.65 19.71 -10.41
CA SER A 263 5.94 19.75 -11.12
C SER A 263 6.03 18.72 -12.26
N GLU A 264 5.22 17.65 -12.21
CA GLU A 264 5.19 16.58 -13.21
C GLU A 264 3.99 16.67 -14.17
N GLY A 265 3.26 17.81 -14.20
CA GLY A 265 2.11 18.00 -15.10
C GLY A 265 0.88 17.20 -14.69
N ILE A 266 0.73 16.92 -13.40
CA ILE A 266 -0.43 16.21 -12.84
C ILE A 266 -1.22 17.19 -11.97
N LYS A 267 -2.54 17.27 -12.20
CA LYS A 267 -3.46 18.13 -11.47
C LYS A 267 -4.31 17.30 -10.50
N ILE A 268 -4.47 17.78 -9.29
CA ILE A 268 -5.43 17.18 -8.33
C ILE A 268 -6.85 17.60 -8.74
N GLU A 269 -7.73 16.62 -8.91
CA GLU A 269 -9.15 16.80 -9.24
C GLU A 269 -10.03 16.67 -7.99
N ASP A 270 -9.73 15.73 -7.09
CA ASP A 270 -10.52 15.51 -5.87
C ASP A 270 -9.65 14.96 -4.75
N ILE A 271 -9.98 15.33 -3.50
CA ILE A 271 -9.36 14.81 -2.29
C ILE A 271 -10.47 14.43 -1.30
N GLN A 272 -10.48 13.18 -0.87
CA GLN A 272 -11.36 12.72 0.21
C GLN A 272 -10.58 12.45 1.48
N HIS A 273 -11.00 13.08 2.56
CA HIS A 273 -10.45 12.96 3.90
C HIS A 273 -11.22 11.87 4.67
N ILE A 274 -10.65 10.68 4.80
CA ILE A 274 -11.34 9.51 5.36
C ILE A 274 -10.71 8.94 6.63
N GLY A 275 -9.72 9.63 7.21
CA GLY A 275 -8.93 9.12 8.34
C GLY A 275 -9.76 8.68 9.56
N HIS A 276 -10.85 9.37 9.86
CA HIS A 276 -11.72 9.01 10.98
C HIS A 276 -12.55 7.73 10.71
N TYR A 277 -12.74 7.34 9.43
CA TYR A 277 -13.36 6.06 9.05
C TYR A 277 -12.34 4.93 8.92
N VAL A 278 -11.06 5.23 9.08
CA VAL A 278 -9.95 4.27 8.98
C VAL A 278 -9.35 4.00 10.35
N TYR A 279 -8.80 5.03 11.00
CA TYR A 279 -7.99 4.84 12.21
C TYR A 279 -8.81 4.57 13.48
N GLU A 280 -9.93 5.28 13.64
CA GLU A 280 -10.73 5.14 14.85
C GLU A 280 -11.44 3.79 14.94
N PRO A 281 -12.14 3.31 13.89
CA PRO A 281 -12.78 2.01 13.93
C PRO A 281 -11.78 0.86 14.06
N LEU A 282 -10.64 0.93 13.36
CA LEU A 282 -9.57 -0.07 13.48
C LEU A 282 -9.07 -0.17 14.93
N ALA A 283 -8.78 0.97 15.56
CA ALA A 283 -8.32 0.99 16.94
C ALA A 283 -9.39 0.46 17.91
N ASN A 284 -10.65 0.81 17.70
CA ASN A 284 -11.76 0.32 18.51
C ASN A 284 -11.93 -1.21 18.37
N TYR A 285 -11.91 -1.72 17.13
CA TYR A 285 -11.94 -3.17 16.87
C TYR A 285 -10.80 -3.88 17.58
N TYR A 286 -9.57 -3.36 17.47
CA TYR A 286 -8.40 -3.96 18.11
C TYR A 286 -8.52 -3.96 19.64
N ILE A 287 -8.98 -2.86 20.24
CA ILE A 287 -9.21 -2.77 21.70
C ILE A 287 -10.23 -3.81 22.16
N GLN A 288 -11.36 -3.90 21.48
CA GLN A 288 -12.45 -4.83 21.83
C GLN A 288 -12.04 -6.30 21.68
N ASN A 289 -11.31 -6.62 20.62
CA ASN A 289 -10.96 -8.00 20.28
C ASN A 289 -9.54 -8.42 20.74
N ARG A 290 -8.79 -7.55 21.43
CA ARG A 290 -7.37 -7.75 21.78
C ARG A 290 -7.09 -9.11 22.45
N LYS A 291 -7.93 -9.51 23.40
CA LYS A 291 -7.74 -10.78 24.12
C LYS A 291 -7.88 -11.99 23.20
N LEU A 292 -8.87 -11.96 22.32
CA LEU A 292 -9.13 -13.02 21.34
C LEU A 292 -7.99 -13.09 20.32
N LEU A 293 -7.61 -11.96 19.74
CA LEU A 293 -6.51 -11.86 18.76
C LEU A 293 -5.19 -12.38 19.37
N LYS A 294 -4.85 -11.96 20.60
CA LYS A 294 -3.66 -12.46 21.29
C LYS A 294 -3.71 -13.98 21.48
N LYS A 295 -4.85 -14.55 21.85
CA LYS A 295 -5.02 -15.99 22.02
C LYS A 295 -4.81 -16.70 20.69
N THR A 296 -5.52 -16.29 19.64
CA THR A 296 -5.43 -16.91 18.30
C THR A 296 -3.99 -16.91 17.77
N ILE A 297 -3.25 -15.81 17.97
CA ILE A 297 -1.86 -15.72 17.51
C ILE A 297 -0.97 -16.67 18.33
N LYS A 298 -1.11 -16.67 19.66
CA LYS A 298 -0.31 -17.53 20.53
C LYS A 298 -0.51 -19.01 20.24
N ASP A 299 -1.74 -19.42 19.97
CA ASP A 299 -2.09 -20.81 19.66
C ASP A 299 -1.43 -21.30 18.35
N ASN A 300 -1.02 -20.38 17.48
CA ASN A 300 -0.30 -20.65 16.23
C ASN A 300 1.24 -20.56 16.34
N LEU A 301 1.78 -20.17 17.50
CA LEU A 301 3.23 -20.03 17.69
C LEU A 301 3.82 -21.31 18.29
N SER A 302 4.90 -21.80 17.67
CA SER A 302 5.49 -23.11 18.01
C SER A 302 6.65 -23.03 19.01
N SER A 303 7.16 -21.83 19.34
CA SER A 303 8.31 -21.69 20.24
C SER A 303 8.15 -20.55 21.25
N TYR A 304 8.80 -20.72 22.42
CA TYR A 304 8.84 -19.71 23.49
C TYR A 304 9.41 -18.35 23.01
N VAL A 305 10.43 -18.39 22.16
CA VAL A 305 11.05 -17.18 21.58
C VAL A 305 10.07 -16.42 20.68
N GLN A 306 9.26 -17.16 19.90
CA GLN A 306 8.22 -16.56 19.08
C GLN A 306 7.13 -15.90 19.94
N VAL A 307 6.73 -16.53 21.04
CA VAL A 307 5.74 -15.99 21.99
C VAL A 307 6.25 -14.70 22.64
N MET A 308 7.49 -14.67 23.10
CA MET A 308 8.08 -13.44 23.68
C MET A 308 8.19 -12.32 22.66
N SER A 309 8.64 -12.63 21.44
CA SER A 309 8.73 -11.64 20.34
C SER A 309 7.37 -11.08 20.00
N PHE A 310 6.37 -11.96 19.94
CA PHE A 310 4.99 -11.60 19.68
C PHE A 310 4.45 -10.60 20.71
N GLU A 311 4.67 -10.83 22.00
CA GLU A 311 4.19 -9.91 23.05
C GLU A 311 4.74 -8.50 22.90
N ILE A 312 6.00 -8.37 22.49
CA ILE A 312 6.63 -7.07 22.24
C ILE A 312 6.01 -6.40 21.01
N VAL A 313 5.93 -7.13 19.89
CA VAL A 313 5.37 -6.62 18.64
C VAL A 313 3.90 -6.25 18.80
N GLU A 314 3.10 -7.13 19.44
CA GLU A 314 1.69 -6.87 19.72
C GLU A 314 1.48 -5.60 20.55
N ASN A 315 2.30 -5.40 21.58
CA ASN A 315 2.20 -4.21 22.42
C ASN A 315 2.55 -2.93 21.65
N ILE A 316 3.50 -3.01 20.70
CA ILE A 316 3.82 -1.90 19.79
C ILE A 316 2.62 -1.62 18.88
N ILE A 317 2.03 -2.64 18.26
CA ILE A 317 0.84 -2.51 17.40
C ILE A 317 -0.33 -1.88 18.17
N TYR A 318 -0.61 -2.38 19.37
CA TYR A 318 -1.67 -1.85 20.22
C TYR A 318 -1.47 -0.37 20.57
N ARG A 319 -0.27 0.00 21.01
CA ARG A 319 0.07 1.40 21.32
C ARG A 319 0.02 2.28 20.09
N SER A 320 0.44 1.76 18.93
CA SER A 320 0.36 2.46 17.65
C SER A 320 -1.09 2.72 17.25
N ALA A 321 -1.97 1.73 17.37
CA ALA A 321 -3.40 1.88 17.10
C ALA A 321 -4.06 2.95 17.99
N LEU A 322 -3.79 2.92 19.30
CA LEU A 322 -4.27 3.96 20.23
C LEU A 322 -3.74 5.35 19.86
N LYS A 323 -2.46 5.43 19.48
CA LYS A 323 -1.85 6.69 19.09
C LYS A 323 -2.43 7.22 17.78
N MET A 324 -2.63 6.37 16.77
CA MET A 324 -3.29 6.74 15.50
C MET A 324 -4.69 7.31 15.75
N LYS A 325 -5.53 6.62 16.55
CA LYS A 325 -6.84 7.12 16.95
C LYS A 325 -6.76 8.52 17.57
N ASN A 326 -5.88 8.73 18.54
CA ASN A 326 -5.72 10.02 19.22
C ASN A 326 -5.24 11.12 18.26
N LEU A 327 -4.32 10.81 17.35
CA LEU A 327 -3.79 11.80 16.41
C LEU A 327 -4.79 12.12 15.30
N SER A 328 -5.58 11.13 14.84
CA SER A 328 -6.70 11.35 13.93
C SER A 328 -7.75 12.27 14.53
N GLN A 329 -8.19 12.00 15.76
CA GLN A 329 -9.15 12.84 16.49
C GLN A 329 -8.66 14.27 16.72
N LYS A 330 -7.35 14.48 16.76
CA LYS A 330 -6.71 15.80 16.89
C LYS A 330 -6.39 16.45 15.54
N ALA A 331 -6.82 15.86 14.44
CA ALA A 331 -6.49 16.30 13.10
C ALA A 331 -4.98 16.55 12.88
N ILE A 332 -4.11 15.68 13.45
CA ILE A 332 -2.65 15.72 13.23
C ILE A 332 -2.25 14.80 12.10
N ILE A 333 -2.96 13.69 11.96
CA ILE A 333 -2.83 12.75 10.84
C ILE A 333 -4.17 12.56 10.18
N ASP A 334 -4.14 12.24 8.90
CA ASP A 334 -5.32 11.88 8.13
C ASP A 334 -4.98 10.70 7.20
N TYR A 335 -6.01 10.11 6.65
CA TYR A 335 -5.93 9.18 5.54
C TYR A 335 -6.69 9.78 4.38
N VAL A 336 -6.01 9.93 3.25
CA VAL A 336 -6.58 10.63 2.09
C VAL A 336 -6.66 9.72 0.88
N LEU A 337 -7.73 9.92 0.12
CA LEU A 337 -7.82 9.49 -1.27
C LEU A 337 -7.59 10.72 -2.15
N ILE A 338 -6.66 10.65 -3.08
CA ILE A 338 -6.32 11.73 -4.00
C ILE A 338 -6.56 11.23 -5.41
N LYS A 339 -7.44 11.89 -6.14
CA LYS A 339 -7.66 11.69 -7.57
C LYS A 339 -6.95 12.80 -8.33
N CYS A 340 -6.08 12.42 -9.24
CA CYS A 340 -5.28 13.35 -10.03
C CYS A 340 -5.44 13.01 -11.51
N GLU A 341 -5.40 14.02 -12.38
CA GLU A 341 -5.46 13.89 -13.83
C GLU A 341 -4.15 14.33 -14.47
N LYS A 342 -3.66 13.56 -15.45
CA LYS A 342 -2.57 14.00 -16.34
C LYS A 342 -3.11 15.05 -17.30
N ILE A 343 -2.49 16.24 -17.28
CA ILE A 343 -2.81 17.37 -18.15
C ILE A 343 -2.15 17.17 -19.52
#